data_8c1159246f701244dfb6babf6b8cca7e
#
_entry.id   8c1159246f701244dfb6babf6b8cca7e
#
_cell.length_a   1.000
_cell.length_b   1.000
_cell.length_c   1.000
_cell.angle_alpha   90.00
_cell.angle_beta   90.00
_cell.angle_gamma   90.00
#
_symmetry.space_group_name_H-M   'P 1'
#
loop_
_entity.id
_entity.type
_entity.pdbx_description
1 polymer ?
#
loop_
_entity_poly.entity_id
_entity_poly.type
_entity_poly.pdbx_seq_one_letter_code
_entity_poly.pdbx_strand_id
1 'polypeptide(L)'
;KFDDSVLNDFLDMYPTCWQEEGIDGYSAEKFDIRYNYQDNQAIIPVRNLDGDLVGIRVRNFEDYAVDRGYKYMPLKYMGVDYRFPTSNIMYGLYENQENIKRCGKVFLFEGEKSCLLTDSFYDGNGLALAVYGSNFSVQHRDILLSLGVKEVTIAFDKEYQAEWYGEEYDKTKEQILMFNYFKKLKKMAKMLSNYFIVNIIIDFNNRLDLKDSPVDKGKEVFEELLREKITITDVDEDFKEIFDI
;
A
#
# COMPACT_ATOMS: atom_id res chain seq x y z
N LYS A 1 13.21 18.07 -2.15
CA LYS A 1 14.12 17.51 -1.15
C LYS A 1 14.07 18.35 0.12
N PHE A 2 13.84 17.69 1.24
CA PHE A 2 13.83 18.30 2.57
C PHE A 2 15.11 17.90 3.32
N ASP A 3 15.42 18.63 4.42
CA ASP A 3 16.52 18.30 5.32
C ASP A 3 16.07 17.20 6.28
N ASP A 4 16.83 16.12 6.38
CA ASP A 4 16.57 15.00 7.28
C ASP A 4 16.61 15.38 8.77
N SER A 5 17.28 16.49 9.12
CA SER A 5 17.42 16.94 10.50
C SER A 5 16.07 17.18 11.20
N VAL A 6 15.01 17.45 10.43
CA VAL A 6 13.64 17.58 10.98
C VAL A 6 13.17 16.33 11.71
N LEU A 7 13.63 15.16 11.33
CA LEU A 7 13.25 13.89 11.95
C LEU A 7 13.80 13.77 13.39
N ASN A 8 14.86 14.51 13.72
CA ASN A 8 15.42 14.55 15.08
C ASN A 8 14.53 15.24 16.12
N ASP A 9 13.53 16.01 15.65
CA ASP A 9 12.55 16.65 16.54
C ASP A 9 11.47 15.68 17.04
N PHE A 10 11.43 14.46 16.52
CA PHE A 10 10.48 13.41 16.88
C PHE A 10 11.18 12.26 17.61
N LEU A 11 10.42 11.54 18.44
CA LEU A 11 10.95 10.41 19.22
C LEU A 11 11.38 9.26 18.29
N ASP A 12 12.56 8.72 18.53
CA ASP A 12 13.07 7.52 17.88
C ASP A 12 12.39 6.26 18.44
N MET A 13 11.11 6.14 18.14
CA MET A 13 10.25 5.02 18.51
C MET A 13 9.07 4.96 17.54
N TYR A 14 8.36 3.85 17.53
CA TYR A 14 7.16 3.69 16.74
C TYR A 14 5.96 3.28 17.62
N PRO A 15 4.71 3.49 17.16
CA PRO A 15 3.51 3.29 17.96
C PRO A 15 3.37 1.86 18.49
N THR A 16 3.01 1.70 19.77
CA THR A 16 2.78 0.40 20.39
C THR A 16 1.70 -0.42 19.66
N CYS A 17 0.64 0.23 19.17
CA CYS A 17 -0.39 -0.45 18.39
C CYS A 17 0.16 -1.09 17.10
N TRP A 18 1.18 -0.49 16.47
CA TRP A 18 1.84 -1.09 15.31
C TRP A 18 2.72 -2.29 15.70
N GLN A 19 3.31 -2.28 16.90
CA GLN A 19 4.02 -3.46 17.44
C GLN A 19 3.04 -4.61 17.66
N GLU A 20 1.90 -4.32 18.25
CA GLU A 20 0.83 -5.31 18.49
C GLU A 20 0.24 -5.87 17.20
N GLU A 21 0.18 -5.06 16.14
CA GLU A 21 -0.23 -5.49 14.80
C GLU A 21 0.83 -6.31 14.05
N GLY A 22 2.07 -6.39 14.56
CA GLY A 22 3.13 -7.24 14.01
C GLY A 22 4.26 -6.52 13.26
N ILE A 23 4.31 -5.19 13.31
CA ILE A 23 5.47 -4.45 12.81
C ILE A 23 6.61 -4.61 13.81
N ASP A 24 7.76 -5.10 13.35
CA ASP A 24 8.95 -5.28 14.18
C ASP A 24 9.84 -4.03 14.23
N GLY A 25 10.73 -4.00 15.22
CA GLY A 25 11.63 -2.86 15.44
C GLY A 25 12.62 -2.66 14.30
N TYR A 26 13.06 -3.75 13.66
CA TYR A 26 13.99 -3.66 12.54
C TYR A 26 13.35 -2.96 11.33
N SER A 27 12.12 -3.34 10.98
CA SER A 27 11.38 -2.69 9.89
C SER A 27 11.06 -1.25 10.21
N ALA A 28 10.65 -0.94 11.45
CA ALA A 28 10.40 0.43 11.87
C ALA A 28 11.66 1.32 11.75
N GLU A 29 12.83 0.80 12.16
CA GLU A 29 14.13 1.48 12.01
C GLU A 29 14.53 1.63 10.54
N LYS A 30 14.40 0.57 9.73
CA LYS A 30 14.72 0.58 8.29
C LYS A 30 13.93 1.65 7.53
N PHE A 31 12.66 1.85 7.89
CA PHE A 31 11.78 2.86 7.30
C PHE A 31 11.82 4.20 8.04
N ASP A 32 12.73 4.35 9.02
CA ASP A 32 12.96 5.57 9.81
C ASP A 32 11.68 6.14 10.45
N ILE A 33 10.80 5.25 10.94
CA ILE A 33 9.56 5.64 11.59
C ILE A 33 9.86 6.38 12.89
N ARG A 34 9.21 7.51 13.09
CA ARG A 34 9.30 8.32 14.31
C ARG A 34 7.93 8.51 14.94
N TYR A 35 7.91 9.04 16.14
CA TYR A 35 6.68 9.28 16.86
C TYR A 35 6.59 10.72 17.40
N ASN A 36 5.50 11.39 17.07
CA ASN A 36 5.13 12.66 17.65
C ASN A 36 4.22 12.40 18.86
N TYR A 37 4.78 12.50 20.06
CA TYR A 37 4.06 12.26 21.31
C TYR A 37 2.99 13.32 21.58
N GLN A 38 3.23 14.58 21.19
CA GLN A 38 2.32 15.70 21.48
C GLN A 38 0.99 15.54 20.74
N ASP A 39 1.04 15.12 19.51
CA ASP A 39 -0.12 14.98 18.63
C ASP A 39 -0.57 13.54 18.44
N ASN A 40 0.06 12.58 19.12
CA ASN A 40 -0.21 11.14 19.00
C ASN A 40 -0.21 10.66 17.55
N GLN A 41 0.94 10.85 16.88
CA GLN A 41 1.10 10.57 15.46
C GLN A 41 2.34 9.71 15.19
N ALA A 42 2.22 8.74 14.29
CA ALA A 42 3.39 8.18 13.63
C ALA A 42 3.88 9.16 12.56
N ILE A 43 5.18 9.39 12.51
CA ILE A 43 5.88 10.19 11.51
C ILE A 43 6.46 9.21 10.49
N ILE A 44 6.11 9.38 9.24
CA ILE A 44 6.40 8.45 8.15
C ILE A 44 7.20 9.19 7.09
N PRO A 45 8.53 9.11 7.10
CA PRO A 45 9.38 9.70 6.06
C PRO A 45 9.12 9.05 4.70
N VAL A 46 9.16 9.84 3.64
CA VAL A 46 9.03 9.41 2.26
C VAL A 46 10.30 9.72 1.52
N ARG A 47 10.97 8.69 1.01
CA ARG A 47 12.25 8.80 0.31
C ARG A 47 12.14 8.42 -1.16
N ASN A 48 12.91 9.13 -2.01
CA ASN A 48 13.07 8.75 -3.41
C ASN A 48 14.10 7.61 -3.55
N LEU A 49 14.36 7.16 -4.78
CA LEU A 49 15.34 6.09 -5.04
C LEU A 49 16.77 6.41 -4.58
N ASP A 50 17.14 7.70 -4.51
CA ASP A 50 18.46 8.16 -4.05
C ASP A 50 18.55 8.24 -2.52
N GLY A 51 17.45 8.00 -1.81
CA GLY A 51 17.34 8.11 -0.35
C GLY A 51 17.04 9.54 0.15
N ASP A 52 16.83 10.49 -0.74
CA ASP A 52 16.47 11.85 -0.36
C ASP A 52 15.09 11.91 0.28
N LEU A 53 14.95 12.61 1.38
CA LEU A 53 13.65 12.91 2.00
C LEU A 53 12.86 13.86 1.10
N VAL A 54 11.78 13.37 0.51
CA VAL A 54 10.95 14.13 -0.44
C VAL A 54 9.59 14.50 0.12
N GLY A 55 9.22 13.94 1.26
CA GLY A 55 8.01 14.25 1.97
C GLY A 55 7.95 13.55 3.33
N ILE A 56 6.97 13.93 4.12
CA ILE A 56 6.65 13.25 5.39
C ILE A 56 5.14 13.15 5.51
N ARG A 57 4.64 11.96 5.80
CA ARG A 57 3.25 11.74 6.18
C ARG A 57 3.13 11.51 7.68
N VAL A 58 1.95 11.78 8.21
CA VAL A 58 1.58 11.42 9.57
C VAL A 58 0.40 10.47 9.55
N ARG A 59 0.41 9.50 10.46
CA ARG A 59 -0.74 8.67 10.82
C ARG A 59 -1.27 9.15 12.15
N ASN A 60 -2.47 9.73 12.15
CA ASN A 60 -3.14 10.18 13.36
C ASN A 60 -3.80 9.01 14.08
N PHE A 61 -3.65 8.93 15.40
CA PHE A 61 -4.28 7.92 16.25
C PHE A 61 -5.44 8.46 17.08
N GLU A 62 -5.64 9.78 17.13
CA GLU A 62 -6.76 10.40 17.82
C GLU A 62 -8.08 10.18 17.04
N ASP A 63 -9.10 9.71 17.74
CA ASP A 63 -10.41 9.35 17.13
C ASP A 63 -11.02 10.53 16.38
N TYR A 64 -10.97 11.75 16.93
CA TYR A 64 -11.52 12.93 16.27
C TYR A 64 -10.88 13.23 14.91
N ALA A 65 -9.61 12.92 14.74
CA ALA A 65 -8.89 13.12 13.48
C ALA A 65 -9.25 12.01 12.46
N VAL A 66 -9.37 10.78 12.95
CA VAL A 66 -9.77 9.62 12.12
C VAL A 66 -11.20 9.80 11.62
N ASP A 67 -12.13 10.18 12.46
CA ASP A 67 -13.55 10.39 12.12
C ASP A 67 -13.75 11.50 11.08
N ARG A 68 -12.88 12.51 11.08
CA ARG A 68 -12.88 13.59 10.08
C ARG A 68 -12.16 13.24 8.77
N GLY A 69 -11.68 12.02 8.63
CA GLY A 69 -10.94 11.59 7.43
C GLY A 69 -9.46 12.01 7.42
N TYR A 70 -8.92 12.50 8.54
CA TYR A 70 -7.52 12.90 8.68
C TYR A 70 -6.63 11.78 9.20
N LYS A 71 -7.02 10.53 8.95
CA LYS A 71 -6.25 9.35 9.33
C LYS A 71 -4.79 9.43 8.85
N TYR A 72 -4.59 9.77 7.59
CA TYR A 72 -3.28 10.03 6.98
C TYR A 72 -3.26 11.38 6.31
N MET A 73 -2.23 12.18 6.57
CA MET A 73 -2.05 13.49 5.95
C MET A 73 -0.58 13.89 5.85
N PRO A 74 -0.22 14.85 4.99
CA PRO A 74 1.13 15.42 4.98
C PRO A 74 1.44 16.10 6.32
N LEU A 75 2.67 15.94 6.79
CA LEU A 75 3.16 16.67 7.95
C LEU A 75 3.21 18.18 7.64
N LYS A 76 2.70 18.99 8.57
CA LYS A 76 2.97 20.43 8.62
C LYS A 76 3.69 20.73 9.92
N TYR A 77 4.91 21.20 9.83
CA TYR A 77 5.76 21.38 11.00
C TYR A 77 6.64 22.62 10.84
N MET A 78 6.70 23.47 11.87
CA MET A 78 7.49 24.71 11.86
C MET A 78 7.31 25.60 10.60
N GLY A 79 6.07 25.69 10.11
CA GLY A 79 5.74 26.51 8.94
C GLY A 79 6.08 25.86 7.58
N VAL A 80 6.60 24.62 7.58
CA VAL A 80 6.90 23.84 6.37
C VAL A 80 5.79 22.84 6.12
N ASP A 81 5.33 22.72 4.87
CA ASP A 81 4.43 21.67 4.40
C ASP A 81 5.25 20.59 3.69
N TYR A 82 5.34 19.39 4.29
CA TYR A 82 6.12 18.27 3.78
C TYR A 82 5.35 17.44 2.75
N ARG A 83 4.45 18.06 2.02
CA ARG A 83 3.66 17.44 0.95
C ARG A 83 4.55 17.09 -0.24
N PHE A 84 4.20 16.01 -0.93
CA PHE A 84 4.87 15.53 -2.14
C PHE A 84 3.86 15.06 -3.19
N PRO A 85 4.22 15.01 -4.47
CA PRO A 85 3.34 14.52 -5.53
C PRO A 85 3.26 12.98 -5.48
N THR A 86 2.15 12.45 -4.99
CA THR A 86 1.92 11.01 -4.84
C THR A 86 1.88 10.24 -6.16
N SER A 87 1.69 10.91 -7.30
CA SER A 87 1.73 10.30 -8.63
C SER A 87 3.15 9.95 -9.12
N ASN A 88 4.19 10.49 -8.48
CA ASN A 88 5.57 10.39 -8.95
C ASN A 88 6.46 9.57 -8.01
N ILE A 89 5.90 9.06 -6.93
CA ILE A 89 6.64 8.32 -5.91
C ILE A 89 5.76 7.23 -5.30
N MET A 90 6.39 6.15 -4.88
CA MET A 90 5.77 5.10 -4.06
C MET A 90 6.51 4.99 -2.74
N TYR A 91 5.80 4.67 -1.67
CA TYR A 91 6.41 4.40 -0.38
C TYR A 91 7.20 3.09 -0.42
N GLY A 92 8.34 3.07 0.24
CA GLY A 92 9.22 1.90 0.30
C GLY A 92 10.21 1.79 -0.86
N LEU A 93 10.27 2.78 -1.75
CA LEU A 93 11.19 2.76 -2.91
C LEU A 93 12.64 2.64 -2.48
N TYR A 94 13.10 3.50 -1.60
CA TYR A 94 14.49 3.49 -1.12
C TYR A 94 14.79 2.22 -0.32
N GLU A 95 13.90 1.88 0.57
CA GLU A 95 14.06 0.79 1.54
C GLU A 95 14.07 -0.59 0.88
N ASN A 96 13.27 -0.78 -0.17
CA ASN A 96 13.04 -2.09 -0.78
C ASN A 96 13.62 -2.26 -2.20
N GLN A 97 14.19 -1.20 -2.81
CA GLN A 97 14.65 -1.26 -4.20
C GLN A 97 15.63 -2.41 -4.49
N GLU A 98 16.58 -2.67 -3.60
CA GLU A 98 17.58 -3.72 -3.81
C GLU A 98 16.95 -5.12 -3.75
N ASN A 99 16.00 -5.34 -2.84
CA ASN A 99 15.25 -6.59 -2.78
C ASN A 99 14.42 -6.79 -4.05
N ILE A 100 13.72 -5.72 -4.50
CA ILE A 100 12.89 -5.74 -5.71
C ILE A 100 13.74 -6.00 -6.95
N LYS A 101 14.87 -5.31 -7.12
CA LYS A 101 15.82 -5.55 -8.22
C LYS A 101 16.32 -6.98 -8.25
N ARG A 102 16.69 -7.51 -7.09
CA ARG A 102 17.20 -8.89 -6.97
C ARG A 102 16.15 -9.94 -7.31
N CYS A 103 14.91 -9.75 -6.87
CA CYS A 103 13.83 -10.72 -7.05
C CYS A 103 13.04 -10.52 -8.35
N GLY A 104 13.06 -9.32 -8.92
CA GLY A 104 12.25 -8.95 -10.09
C GLY A 104 10.74 -8.94 -9.82
N LYS A 105 10.33 -8.85 -8.55
CA LYS A 105 8.93 -8.93 -8.10
C LYS A 105 8.59 -7.78 -7.17
N VAL A 106 7.32 -7.36 -7.19
CA VAL A 106 6.81 -6.33 -6.30
C VAL A 106 5.37 -6.61 -5.89
N PHE A 107 5.05 -6.30 -4.63
CA PHE A 107 3.69 -6.21 -4.12
C PHE A 107 3.29 -4.73 -4.08
N LEU A 108 2.17 -4.36 -4.69
CA LEU A 108 1.64 -3.00 -4.68
C LEU A 108 0.47 -2.91 -3.72
N PHE A 109 0.65 -2.14 -2.66
CA PHE A 109 -0.35 -1.84 -1.64
C PHE A 109 -0.88 -0.42 -1.77
N GLU A 110 -1.97 -0.10 -1.06
CA GLU A 110 -2.50 1.26 -1.00
C GLU A 110 -1.77 2.12 0.05
N GLY A 111 -1.47 1.56 1.21
CA GLY A 111 -0.96 2.27 2.38
C GLY A 111 0.41 1.83 2.88
N GLU A 112 1.07 2.75 3.56
CA GLU A 112 2.44 2.62 4.05
C GLU A 112 2.61 1.51 5.10
N LYS A 113 1.62 1.32 5.97
CA LYS A 113 1.63 0.29 7.02
C LYS A 113 1.84 -1.11 6.42
N SER A 114 1.26 -1.36 5.25
CA SER A 114 1.39 -2.64 4.55
C SER A 114 2.83 -2.94 4.10
N CYS A 115 3.61 -1.90 3.76
CA CYS A 115 5.04 -2.07 3.46
C CYS A 115 5.81 -2.50 4.71
N LEU A 116 5.54 -1.87 5.86
CA LEU A 116 6.18 -2.20 7.14
C LEU A 116 5.83 -3.63 7.60
N LEU A 117 4.56 -4.02 7.52
CA LEU A 117 4.11 -5.38 7.85
C LEU A 117 4.77 -6.42 6.95
N THR A 118 4.79 -6.18 5.64
CA THR A 118 5.41 -7.10 4.68
C THR A 118 6.91 -7.23 4.93
N ASP A 119 7.59 -6.14 5.23
CA ASP A 119 9.01 -6.16 5.56
C ASP A 119 9.27 -6.97 6.84
N SER A 120 8.43 -6.77 7.87
CA SER A 120 8.49 -7.54 9.12
C SER A 120 8.23 -9.03 8.91
N PHE A 121 7.29 -9.40 8.04
CA PHE A 121 7.00 -10.82 7.73
C PHE A 121 8.18 -11.56 7.11
N TYR A 122 9.04 -10.85 6.40
CA TYR A 122 10.15 -11.42 5.64
C TYR A 122 11.53 -10.96 6.12
N ASP A 123 11.64 -10.60 7.40
CA ASP A 123 12.91 -10.26 8.07
C ASP A 123 13.73 -9.22 7.30
N GLY A 124 13.09 -8.12 6.90
CA GLY A 124 13.74 -7.02 6.16
C GLY A 124 13.91 -7.27 4.64
N ASN A 125 13.43 -8.41 4.13
CA ASN A 125 13.46 -8.73 2.70
C ASN A 125 12.13 -8.41 2.00
N GLY A 126 11.43 -7.38 2.43
CA GLY A 126 10.16 -6.96 1.87
C GLY A 126 10.26 -6.56 0.39
N LEU A 127 9.19 -6.87 -0.36
CA LEU A 127 9.05 -6.55 -1.79
C LEU A 127 7.89 -5.57 -2.01
N ALA A 128 7.45 -4.89 -0.96
CA ALA A 128 6.26 -4.04 -0.99
C ALA A 128 6.59 -2.60 -1.35
N LEU A 129 5.72 -2.02 -2.17
CA LEU A 129 5.62 -0.58 -2.41
C LEU A 129 4.16 -0.14 -2.19
N ALA A 130 3.95 1.11 -1.73
CA ALA A 130 2.59 1.64 -1.59
C ALA A 130 2.38 2.88 -2.45
N VAL A 131 1.17 3.00 -3.03
CA VAL A 131 0.81 4.04 -4.00
C VAL A 131 -0.04 5.17 -3.40
N TYR A 132 -0.14 5.24 -2.07
CA TYR A 132 -0.88 6.28 -1.33
C TYR A 132 -2.37 6.35 -1.70
N GLY A 133 -3.05 5.24 -1.60
CA GLY A 133 -4.42 5.03 -2.02
C GLY A 133 -4.48 4.17 -3.28
N SER A 134 -5.50 4.36 -4.12
CA SER A 134 -5.71 3.48 -5.28
C SER A 134 -5.34 4.12 -6.63
N ASN A 135 -4.54 5.18 -6.64
CA ASN A 135 -4.17 5.93 -7.83
C ASN A 135 -2.79 5.50 -8.37
N PHE A 136 -2.79 4.50 -9.23
CA PHE A 136 -1.57 4.10 -9.94
C PHE A 136 -1.40 4.94 -11.21
N SER A 137 -0.17 5.45 -11.46
CA SER A 137 0.17 6.35 -12.56
C SER A 137 1.12 5.71 -13.57
N VAL A 138 1.27 6.35 -14.72
CA VAL A 138 2.29 5.99 -15.72
C VAL A 138 3.71 6.13 -15.13
N GLN A 139 3.94 7.15 -14.30
CA GLN A 139 5.22 7.37 -13.65
C GLN A 139 5.56 6.23 -12.67
N HIS A 140 4.57 5.71 -11.93
CA HIS A 140 4.76 4.52 -11.09
C HIS A 140 5.19 3.30 -11.92
N ARG A 141 4.53 3.06 -13.06
CA ARG A 141 4.91 1.99 -13.99
C ARG A 141 6.36 2.14 -14.46
N ASP A 142 6.74 3.36 -14.86
CA ASP A 142 8.08 3.63 -15.37
C ASP A 142 9.16 3.44 -14.31
N ILE A 143 8.86 3.75 -13.04
CA ILE A 143 9.73 3.41 -11.89
C ILE A 143 9.89 1.89 -11.78
N LEU A 144 8.80 1.11 -11.84
CA LEU A 144 8.89 -0.36 -11.78
C LEU A 144 9.73 -0.93 -12.93
N LEU A 145 9.60 -0.38 -14.13
CA LEU A 145 10.45 -0.76 -15.27
C LEU A 145 11.93 -0.47 -15.00
N SER A 146 12.22 0.71 -14.45
CA SER A 146 13.60 1.08 -14.11
C SER A 146 14.25 0.20 -13.04
N LEU A 147 13.45 -0.36 -12.14
CA LEU A 147 13.86 -1.33 -11.13
C LEU A 147 14.03 -2.76 -11.68
N GLY A 148 13.73 -3.01 -12.95
CA GLY A 148 13.85 -4.33 -13.57
C GLY A 148 12.76 -5.31 -13.12
N VAL A 149 11.63 -4.82 -12.62
CA VAL A 149 10.49 -5.66 -12.22
C VAL A 149 9.99 -6.48 -13.41
N LYS A 150 9.64 -7.73 -13.15
CA LYS A 150 9.04 -8.68 -14.12
C LYS A 150 7.63 -9.08 -13.72
N GLU A 151 7.36 -9.12 -12.41
CA GLU A 151 6.10 -9.59 -11.85
C GLU A 151 5.57 -8.56 -10.84
N VAL A 152 4.32 -8.14 -11.04
CA VAL A 152 3.60 -7.22 -10.17
C VAL A 152 2.39 -7.93 -9.58
N THR A 153 2.26 -7.90 -8.26
CA THR A 153 1.06 -8.37 -7.57
C THR A 153 0.32 -7.19 -6.97
N ILE A 154 -0.89 -6.94 -7.44
CA ILE A 154 -1.78 -5.90 -6.89
C ILE A 154 -2.41 -6.48 -5.62
N ALA A 155 -2.13 -5.84 -4.48
CA ALA A 155 -2.54 -6.25 -3.14
C ALA A 155 -3.28 -5.09 -2.43
N PHE A 156 -4.33 -4.58 -3.07
CA PHE A 156 -5.10 -3.45 -2.56
C PHE A 156 -6.05 -3.88 -1.45
N ASP A 157 -6.49 -2.91 -0.66
CA ASP A 157 -7.41 -3.12 0.46
C ASP A 157 -8.75 -3.69 -0.05
N LYS A 158 -9.37 -4.55 0.74
CA LYS A 158 -10.63 -5.21 0.38
C LYS A 158 -11.79 -4.21 0.35
N GLU A 159 -12.30 -3.89 -0.84
CA GLU A 159 -13.45 -3.01 -1.03
C GLU A 159 -14.68 -3.75 -1.61
N TYR A 160 -14.86 -5.00 -1.25
CA TYR A 160 -15.94 -5.87 -1.73
C TYR A 160 -16.35 -6.87 -0.65
N GLN A 161 -17.57 -7.40 -0.75
CA GLN A 161 -18.07 -8.51 0.07
C GLN A 161 -18.85 -9.50 -0.78
N ALA A 162 -18.83 -10.79 -0.39
CA ALA A 162 -19.48 -11.86 -1.15
C ALA A 162 -21.00 -11.65 -1.26
N GLU A 163 -21.63 -11.09 -0.22
CA GLU A 163 -23.07 -10.81 -0.17
C GLU A 163 -23.52 -9.76 -1.17
N TRP A 164 -22.57 -9.01 -1.73
CA TRP A 164 -22.88 -8.00 -2.76
C TRP A 164 -22.97 -8.57 -4.17
N TYR A 165 -22.58 -9.83 -4.35
CA TYR A 165 -22.79 -10.60 -5.58
C TYR A 165 -24.16 -11.28 -5.51
N GLY A 166 -25.21 -10.64 -6.00
CA GLY A 166 -26.55 -11.21 -6.08
C GLY A 166 -27.12 -11.15 -7.49
N GLU A 167 -28.13 -11.99 -7.78
CA GLU A 167 -28.78 -12.10 -9.09
C GLU A 167 -29.52 -10.83 -9.54
N GLU A 168 -29.84 -9.92 -8.64
CA GLU A 168 -30.32 -8.60 -8.93
C GLU A 168 -29.30 -7.57 -8.51
N TYR A 169 -28.63 -6.96 -9.46
CA TYR A 169 -27.88 -5.72 -9.30
C TYR A 169 -28.83 -4.60 -8.84
N ASP A 170 -29.37 -4.73 -7.65
CA ASP A 170 -30.00 -3.59 -7.02
C ASP A 170 -28.84 -2.60 -6.74
N LYS A 171 -28.92 -1.40 -7.34
CA LYS A 171 -27.89 -0.38 -7.32
C LYS A 171 -27.69 0.22 -5.93
N THR A 172 -27.38 -0.64 -4.94
CA THR A 172 -27.01 -0.17 -3.61
C THR A 172 -25.70 0.58 -3.67
N LYS A 173 -25.48 1.47 -2.72
CA LYS A 173 -24.25 2.25 -2.63
C LYS A 173 -23.01 1.34 -2.56
N GLU A 174 -23.10 0.24 -1.86
CA GLU A 174 -22.05 -0.76 -1.65
C GLU A 174 -21.69 -1.46 -2.96
N GLN A 175 -22.69 -1.90 -3.72
CA GLN A 175 -22.46 -2.54 -5.04
C GLN A 175 -21.82 -1.59 -6.04
N ILE A 176 -22.20 -0.31 -6.03
CA ILE A 176 -21.57 0.70 -6.87
C ILE A 176 -20.10 0.90 -6.47
N LEU A 177 -19.78 0.92 -5.17
CA LEU A 177 -18.40 1.03 -4.69
C LEU A 177 -17.56 -0.17 -5.11
N MET A 178 -18.09 -1.38 -4.95
CA MET A 178 -17.45 -2.62 -5.39
C MET A 178 -17.17 -2.61 -6.90
N PHE A 179 -18.17 -2.26 -7.70
CA PHE A 179 -18.02 -2.18 -9.15
C PHE A 179 -16.95 -1.16 -9.57
N ASN A 180 -16.93 0.00 -8.92
CA ASN A 180 -15.90 1.03 -9.15
C ASN A 180 -14.50 0.54 -8.74
N TYR A 181 -14.41 -0.23 -7.66
CA TYR A 181 -13.16 -0.85 -7.22
C TYR A 181 -12.61 -1.81 -8.28
N PHE A 182 -13.42 -2.74 -8.78
CA PHE A 182 -12.97 -3.67 -9.83
C PHE A 182 -12.63 -2.96 -11.14
N LYS A 183 -13.35 -1.90 -11.50
CA LYS A 183 -12.97 -1.05 -12.65
C LYS A 183 -11.61 -0.39 -12.48
N LYS A 184 -11.26 0.04 -11.27
CA LYS A 184 -9.92 0.57 -10.99
C LYS A 184 -8.85 -0.50 -11.17
N LEU A 185 -9.07 -1.70 -10.62
CA LEU A 185 -8.17 -2.84 -10.81
C LEU A 185 -7.99 -3.19 -12.28
N LYS A 186 -9.09 -3.23 -13.05
CA LYS A 186 -9.05 -3.46 -14.52
C LYS A 186 -8.21 -2.42 -15.24
N LYS A 187 -8.43 -1.14 -14.93
CA LYS A 187 -7.63 -0.04 -15.51
C LYS A 187 -6.15 -0.17 -15.19
N MET A 188 -5.81 -0.52 -13.95
CA MET A 188 -4.44 -0.72 -13.52
C MET A 188 -3.82 -1.95 -14.20
N ALA A 189 -4.54 -3.07 -14.28
CA ALA A 189 -4.11 -4.26 -14.99
C ALA A 189 -3.81 -3.97 -16.47
N LYS A 190 -4.66 -3.20 -17.16
CA LYS A 190 -4.42 -2.74 -18.54
C LYS A 190 -3.15 -1.91 -18.69
N MET A 191 -2.83 -1.09 -17.71
CA MET A 191 -1.61 -0.27 -17.72
C MET A 191 -0.34 -1.11 -17.53
N LEU A 192 -0.45 -2.23 -16.82
CA LEU A 192 0.68 -3.08 -16.41
C LEU A 192 0.90 -4.29 -17.32
N SER A 193 -0.15 -4.91 -17.86
CA SER A 193 -0.11 -6.23 -18.52
C SER A 193 0.78 -6.30 -19.76
N ASN A 194 1.02 -5.16 -20.43
CA ASN A 194 1.92 -5.11 -21.58
C ASN A 194 3.42 -5.15 -21.20
N TYR A 195 3.73 -5.00 -19.92
CA TYR A 195 5.10 -4.84 -19.42
C TYR A 195 5.50 -5.89 -18.39
N PHE A 196 4.53 -6.41 -17.65
CA PHE A 196 4.74 -7.27 -16.48
C PHE A 196 3.80 -8.48 -16.51
N ILE A 197 4.21 -9.55 -15.83
CA ILE A 197 3.25 -10.55 -15.34
C ILE A 197 2.46 -9.88 -14.22
N VAL A 198 1.12 -9.81 -14.38
CA VAL A 198 0.24 -9.14 -13.44
C VAL A 198 -0.56 -10.18 -12.66
N ASN A 199 -0.48 -10.09 -11.33
CA ASN A 199 -1.32 -10.87 -10.43
C ASN A 199 -2.21 -9.91 -9.61
N ILE A 200 -3.37 -10.41 -9.19
CA ILE A 200 -4.28 -9.69 -8.31
C ILE A 200 -4.64 -10.59 -7.13
N ILE A 201 -4.57 -10.05 -5.91
CA ILE A 201 -5.08 -10.70 -4.71
C ILE A 201 -6.57 -10.35 -4.57
N ILE A 202 -7.42 -11.36 -4.53
CA ILE A 202 -8.84 -11.26 -4.21
C ILE A 202 -9.16 -12.27 -3.13
N ASP A 203 -9.79 -11.81 -2.05
CA ASP A 203 -10.21 -12.67 -0.94
C ASP A 203 -11.60 -13.27 -1.20
N PHE A 204 -11.65 -14.40 -1.89
CA PHE A 204 -12.90 -15.12 -2.15
C PHE A 204 -13.45 -15.88 -0.93
N ASN A 205 -12.61 -16.08 0.09
CA ASN A 205 -12.95 -16.91 1.26
C ASN A 205 -13.26 -16.10 2.52
N ASN A 206 -13.43 -14.78 2.39
CA ASN A 206 -13.73 -13.85 3.50
C ASN A 206 -12.79 -13.97 4.72
N ARG A 207 -11.46 -14.11 4.47
CA ARG A 207 -10.43 -14.08 5.51
C ARG A 207 -10.17 -12.67 6.03
N LEU A 208 -10.41 -11.67 5.18
CA LEU A 208 -10.23 -10.25 5.47
C LEU A 208 -11.56 -9.58 5.78
N ASP A 209 -11.54 -8.61 6.67
CA ASP A 209 -12.65 -7.69 6.87
C ASP A 209 -12.68 -6.61 5.77
N LEU A 210 -13.80 -5.91 5.65
CA LEU A 210 -13.91 -4.77 4.73
C LEU A 210 -12.87 -3.69 5.10
N LYS A 211 -12.14 -3.20 4.09
CA LYS A 211 -11.04 -2.24 4.22
C LYS A 211 -9.74 -2.79 4.83
N ASP A 212 -9.66 -4.07 5.10
CA ASP A 212 -8.37 -4.68 5.44
C ASP A 212 -7.45 -4.71 4.22
N SER A 213 -6.18 -4.40 4.45
CA SER A 213 -5.11 -4.78 3.54
C SER A 213 -4.86 -6.30 3.60
N PRO A 214 -4.39 -6.93 2.53
CA PRO A 214 -4.07 -8.37 2.54
C PRO A 214 -3.12 -8.83 3.64
N VAL A 215 -2.38 -7.90 4.27
CA VAL A 215 -1.41 -8.19 5.35
C VAL A 215 -1.96 -7.94 6.76
N ASP A 216 -3.14 -7.35 6.90
CA ASP A 216 -3.68 -6.94 8.22
C ASP A 216 -4.05 -8.11 9.12
N LYS A 217 -4.27 -9.32 8.60
CA LYS A 217 -4.56 -10.54 9.36
C LYS A 217 -3.32 -11.43 9.59
N GLY A 218 -2.13 -10.89 9.34
CA GLY A 218 -0.86 -11.56 9.59
C GLY A 218 -0.29 -12.34 8.41
N LYS A 219 0.94 -12.82 8.59
CA LYS A 219 1.76 -13.46 7.54
C LYS A 219 1.07 -14.69 6.93
N GLU A 220 0.49 -15.53 7.77
CA GLU A 220 -0.11 -16.80 7.36
C GLU A 220 -1.28 -16.58 6.38
N VAL A 221 -2.18 -15.65 6.72
CA VAL A 221 -3.29 -15.25 5.85
C VAL A 221 -2.78 -14.60 4.56
N PHE A 222 -1.77 -13.75 4.66
CA PHE A 222 -1.17 -13.13 3.46
C PHE A 222 -0.58 -14.18 2.51
N GLU A 223 0.13 -15.17 3.03
CA GLU A 223 0.70 -16.25 2.21
C GLU A 223 -0.38 -17.16 1.59
N GLU A 224 -1.51 -17.37 2.27
CA GLU A 224 -2.66 -18.06 1.67
C GLU A 224 -3.25 -17.26 0.51
N LEU A 225 -3.48 -15.97 0.70
CA LEU A 225 -3.95 -15.08 -0.35
C LEU A 225 -2.99 -15.03 -1.55
N LEU A 226 -1.69 -15.04 -1.30
CA LEU A 226 -0.68 -15.10 -2.37
C LEU A 226 -0.73 -16.41 -3.17
N ARG A 227 -1.02 -17.55 -2.51
CA ARG A 227 -1.19 -18.83 -3.22
C ARG A 227 -2.43 -18.85 -4.10
N GLU A 228 -3.47 -18.12 -3.71
CA GLU A 228 -4.75 -18.04 -4.42
C GLU A 228 -4.84 -16.84 -5.39
N LYS A 229 -3.76 -16.06 -5.54
CA LYS A 229 -3.75 -14.90 -6.43
C LYS A 229 -4.13 -15.27 -7.86
N ILE A 230 -4.83 -14.38 -8.53
CA ILE A 230 -5.22 -14.52 -9.92
C ILE A 230 -4.11 -13.95 -10.80
N THR A 231 -3.59 -14.72 -11.74
CA THR A 231 -2.68 -14.22 -12.79
C THR A 231 -3.50 -13.79 -13.99
N ILE A 232 -3.36 -12.54 -14.40
CA ILE A 232 -4.07 -11.96 -15.55
C ILE A 232 -3.36 -12.36 -16.84
N THR A 233 -4.11 -12.98 -17.74
CA THR A 233 -3.64 -13.42 -19.06
C THR A 233 -4.21 -12.57 -20.18
N ASP A 234 -5.52 -12.29 -20.12
CA ASP A 234 -6.22 -11.30 -20.95
C ASP A 234 -7.10 -10.44 -20.04
N VAL A 235 -6.80 -9.15 -19.99
CA VAL A 235 -7.47 -8.26 -19.03
C VAL A 235 -8.98 -8.17 -19.27
N ASP A 236 -9.44 -8.14 -20.51
CA ASP A 236 -10.86 -7.97 -20.79
C ASP A 236 -11.63 -9.27 -20.58
N GLU A 237 -11.06 -10.40 -20.96
CA GLU A 237 -11.68 -11.72 -20.76
C GLU A 237 -11.68 -12.12 -19.29
N ASP A 238 -10.54 -12.02 -18.61
CA ASP A 238 -10.41 -12.37 -17.18
C ASP A 238 -11.33 -11.53 -16.29
N PHE A 239 -11.40 -10.20 -16.51
CA PHE A 239 -12.27 -9.34 -15.71
C PHE A 239 -13.76 -9.57 -15.99
N LYS A 240 -14.12 -9.93 -17.21
CA LYS A 240 -15.48 -10.33 -17.54
C LYS A 240 -15.86 -11.65 -16.88
N GLU A 241 -14.98 -12.65 -16.93
CA GLU A 241 -15.25 -13.98 -16.37
C GLU A 241 -15.32 -13.95 -14.84
N ILE A 242 -14.40 -13.24 -14.18
CA ILE A 242 -14.24 -13.29 -12.72
C ILE A 242 -15.14 -12.27 -12.01
N PHE A 243 -15.32 -11.07 -12.59
CA PHE A 243 -15.98 -9.94 -11.93
C PHE A 243 -17.22 -9.42 -12.67
N ASP A 244 -17.54 -9.99 -13.82
CA ASP A 244 -18.65 -9.55 -14.68
C ASP A 244 -18.55 -8.07 -15.15
N ILE A 245 -17.34 -7.60 -15.48
CA ILE A 245 -17.07 -6.23 -15.93
C ILE A 245 -16.14 -6.15 -17.15
#